data_aedf97025cf8f2ae5700dc698f4399db
#
_entry.id   aedf97025cf8f2ae5700dc698f4399db
#
_cell.length_a   1.000
_cell.length_b   1.000
_cell.length_c   1.000
_cell.angle_alpha   90.00
_cell.angle_beta   90.00
_cell.angle_gamma   90.00
#
_symmetry.space_group_name_H-M   'P 1'
#
loop_
_entity.id
_entity.type
_entity.pdbx_description
1 polymer ?
#
loop_
_entity_poly.entity_id
_entity_poly.type
_entity_poly.pdbx_seq_one_letter_code
_entity_poly.pdbx_strand_id
1 'polypeptide(L)' 'MNKKTQIEILERAISDAHRAMAVQESIWMEEWEAARNPFIAINEWNKNHDRRMVYIQPWLDAKAELTRFRSKE' A
#
# COMPACT_ATOMS: atom_id res chain seq x y z
N MET A 1 -6.83 -15.94 21.59
CA MET A 1 -6.85 -16.13 20.13
C MET A 1 -5.67 -17.00 19.73
N ASN A 2 -5.89 -18.03 18.90
CA ASN A 2 -4.78 -18.88 18.51
C ASN A 2 -3.94 -18.27 17.40
N LYS A 3 -2.77 -18.85 17.17
CA LYS A 3 -1.79 -18.39 16.20
C LYS A 3 -2.35 -18.32 14.77
N LYS A 4 -3.10 -19.33 14.39
CA LYS A 4 -3.70 -19.43 13.06
C LYS A 4 -4.66 -18.28 12.80
N THR A 5 -5.51 -17.98 13.78
CA THR A 5 -6.47 -16.89 13.67
C THR A 5 -5.77 -15.55 13.54
N GLN A 6 -4.69 -15.32 14.27
CA GLN A 6 -3.92 -14.10 14.18
C GLN A 6 -3.26 -13.93 12.82
N ILE A 7 -2.72 -15.02 12.27
CA ILE A 7 -2.13 -14.99 10.92
C ILE A 7 -3.20 -14.64 9.89
N GLU A 8 -4.40 -15.22 9.99
CA GLU A 8 -5.49 -14.91 9.08
C GLU A 8 -5.91 -13.45 9.14
N ILE A 9 -5.98 -12.88 10.35
CA ILE A 9 -6.31 -11.46 10.54
C ILE A 9 -5.26 -10.58 9.87
N LEU A 10 -3.97 -10.89 10.06
CA LEU A 10 -2.89 -10.13 9.46
C LEU A 10 -2.87 -10.25 7.94
N GLU A 11 -3.12 -11.44 7.42
CA GLU A 11 -3.20 -11.67 5.97
C GLU A 11 -4.35 -10.88 5.35
N ARG A 12 -5.49 -10.82 6.03
CA ARG A 12 -6.64 -10.03 5.58
C ARG A 12 -6.32 -8.55 5.59
N ALA A 13 -5.64 -8.07 6.64
CA ALA A 13 -5.23 -6.67 6.72
C ALA A 13 -4.30 -6.30 5.57
N ILE A 14 -3.37 -7.18 5.22
CA ILE A 14 -2.46 -6.98 4.10
C ILE A 14 -3.24 -6.91 2.79
N SER A 15 -4.17 -7.84 2.58
CA SER A 15 -4.99 -7.89 1.37
C SER A 15 -5.85 -6.64 1.21
N ASP A 16 -6.49 -6.19 2.29
CA ASP A 16 -7.33 -5.01 2.27
C ASP A 16 -6.51 -3.74 2.00
N ALA A 17 -5.36 -3.62 2.64
CA ALA A 17 -4.46 -2.49 2.44
C ALA A 17 -3.91 -2.47 1.01
N HIS A 18 -3.57 -3.64 0.47
CA HIS A 18 -3.09 -3.75 -0.91
C HIS A 18 -4.17 -3.33 -1.91
N ARG A 19 -5.41 -3.72 -1.65
CA ARG A 19 -6.54 -3.34 -2.51
C ARG A 19 -6.75 -1.83 -2.51
N ALA A 20 -6.71 -1.19 -1.34
CA ALA A 20 -6.84 0.26 -1.23
C ALA A 20 -5.70 0.97 -1.96
N MET A 21 -4.48 0.45 -1.84
CA MET A 21 -3.32 0.98 -2.54
C MET A 21 -3.48 0.88 -4.06
N ALA A 22 -3.95 -0.27 -4.55
CA ALA A 22 -4.14 -0.48 -5.97
C ALA A 22 -5.17 0.48 -6.58
N VAL A 23 -6.24 0.76 -5.85
CA VAL A 23 -7.27 1.71 -6.29
C VAL A 23 -6.67 3.11 -6.42
N GLN A 24 -5.91 3.56 -5.43
CA GLN A 24 -5.27 4.88 -5.46
C GLN A 24 -4.24 4.99 -6.58
N GLU A 25 -3.43 3.96 -6.80
CA GLU A 25 -2.46 3.96 -7.89
C GLU A 25 -3.13 4.03 -9.26
N SER A 26 -4.29 3.38 -9.42
CA SER A 26 -5.05 3.46 -10.67
C SER A 26 -5.53 4.88 -10.95
N ILE A 27 -6.03 5.58 -9.93
CA ILE A 27 -6.48 6.97 -10.07
C ILE A 27 -5.30 7.85 -10.50
N TRP A 28 -4.14 7.66 -9.91
CA TRP A 28 -2.95 8.43 -10.23
C TRP A 28 -2.48 8.20 -11.67
N MET A 29 -2.52 6.95 -12.12
CA MET A 29 -2.13 6.62 -13.48
C MET A 29 -3.07 7.28 -14.50
N GLU A 30 -4.36 7.31 -14.22
CA GLU A 30 -5.32 8.01 -15.07
C GLU A 30 -5.01 9.50 -15.16
N GLU A 31 -4.67 10.13 -14.04
CA GLU A 31 -4.29 11.53 -14.00
C GLU A 31 -3.03 11.79 -14.81
N TRP A 32 -2.05 10.90 -14.74
CA TRP A 32 -0.82 10.99 -15.52
C TRP A 32 -1.09 10.94 -17.01
N GLU A 33 -1.92 10.02 -17.44
CA GLU A 33 -2.29 9.88 -18.85
C GLU A 33 -3.02 11.12 -19.36
N ALA A 34 -3.90 11.68 -18.53
CA ALA A 34 -4.62 12.91 -18.88
C ALA A 34 -3.70 14.10 -19.02
N ALA A 35 -2.65 14.17 -18.21
CA ALA A 35 -1.69 15.27 -18.25
C ALA A 35 -0.83 15.27 -19.52
N ARG A 36 -0.63 14.12 -20.15
CA ARG A 36 0.16 13.94 -21.39
C ARG A 36 1.57 14.51 -21.37
N ASN A 37 2.08 14.81 -20.20
CA ASN A 37 3.43 15.36 -20.06
C ASN A 37 4.17 14.56 -18.98
N PRO A 38 5.15 13.73 -19.38
CA PRO A 38 5.85 12.87 -18.44
C PRO A 38 6.63 13.61 -17.36
N PHE A 39 7.12 14.82 -17.68
CA PHE A 39 7.85 15.61 -16.69
C PHE A 39 6.94 16.13 -15.58
N ILE A 40 5.73 16.58 -15.96
CA ILE A 40 4.73 17.01 -14.99
C ILE A 40 4.29 15.82 -14.13
N ALA A 41 4.05 14.67 -14.76
CA ALA A 41 3.65 13.45 -14.06
C ALA A 41 4.68 13.03 -13.01
N ILE A 42 5.97 13.03 -13.39
CA ILE A 42 7.06 12.67 -12.47
C ILE A 42 7.15 13.65 -11.31
N ASN A 43 7.05 14.94 -11.60
CA ASN A 43 7.10 15.98 -10.55
C ASN A 43 5.94 15.85 -9.58
N GLU A 44 4.73 15.61 -10.08
CA GLU A 44 3.56 15.41 -9.24
C GLU A 44 3.69 14.14 -8.41
N TRP A 45 4.22 13.09 -9.00
CA TRP A 45 4.48 11.84 -8.30
C TRP A 45 5.43 12.05 -7.11
N ASN A 46 6.52 12.79 -7.33
CA ASN A 46 7.50 13.09 -6.29
C ASN A 46 6.92 13.99 -5.20
N LYS A 47 6.16 15.03 -5.59
CA LYS A 47 5.53 15.95 -4.63
C LYS A 47 4.52 15.24 -3.74
N ASN A 48 3.85 14.23 -4.27
CA ASN A 48 2.80 13.52 -3.55
C ASN A 48 3.29 12.26 -2.87
N HIS A 49 4.62 12.10 -2.75
CA HIS A 49 5.21 10.94 -2.09
C HIS A 49 4.64 10.72 -0.68
N ASP A 50 4.56 11.79 0.12
CA ASP A 50 4.03 11.69 1.48
C ASP A 50 2.56 11.28 1.50
N ARG A 51 1.76 11.78 0.54
CA ARG A 51 0.36 11.40 0.42
C ARG A 51 0.22 9.93 0.02
N ARG A 52 1.10 9.46 -0.85
CA ARG A 52 1.10 8.05 -1.25
C ARG A 52 1.43 7.16 -0.06
N MET A 53 2.35 7.56 0.81
CA MET A 53 2.71 6.78 1.99
C MET A 53 1.55 6.61 2.97
N VAL A 54 0.58 7.51 2.96
CA VAL A 54 -0.61 7.38 3.81
C VAL A 54 -1.35 6.07 3.55
N TYR A 55 -1.46 5.65 2.30
CA TYR A 55 -2.13 4.38 1.98
C TYR A 55 -1.17 3.21 1.76
N ILE A 56 0.11 3.46 1.49
CA ILE A 56 1.13 2.42 1.35
C ILE A 56 1.62 1.95 2.72
N GLN A 57 1.78 2.87 3.66
CA GLN A 57 2.33 2.56 4.98
C GLN A 57 1.53 1.49 5.74
N PRO A 58 0.19 1.53 5.78
CA PRO A 58 -0.57 0.45 6.43
C PRO A 58 -0.28 -0.94 5.86
N TRP A 59 -0.06 -1.03 4.57
CA TRP A 59 0.30 -2.29 3.91
C TRP A 59 1.68 -2.77 4.34
N LEU A 60 2.66 -1.86 4.35
CA LEU A 60 4.02 -2.18 4.79
C LEU A 60 4.05 -2.58 6.27
N ASP A 61 3.30 -1.86 7.12
CA ASP A 61 3.21 -2.17 8.55
C ASP A 61 2.60 -3.55 8.78
N ALA A 62 1.53 -3.87 8.08
CA ALA A 62 0.87 -5.18 8.20
C ALA A 62 1.80 -6.30 7.75
N LYS A 63 2.55 -6.10 6.68
CA LYS A 63 3.52 -7.09 6.20
C LYS A 63 4.65 -7.30 7.22
N ALA A 64 5.16 -6.21 7.77
CA ALA A 64 6.22 -6.28 8.77
C ALA A 64 5.75 -7.01 10.03
N GLU A 65 4.52 -6.73 10.46
CA GLU A 65 3.92 -7.39 11.63
C GLU A 65 3.75 -8.88 11.41
N LEU A 66 3.27 -9.28 10.24
CA LEU A 66 3.11 -10.69 9.90
C LEU A 66 4.46 -11.40 9.89
N THR A 67 5.49 -10.78 9.31
CA THR A 67 6.84 -11.33 9.27
C THR A 67 7.38 -11.55 10.68
N ARG A 68 7.22 -10.56 11.56
CA ARG A 68 7.65 -10.67 12.96
C ARG A 68 6.89 -11.76 13.69
N PHE A 69 5.61 -11.86 13.45
CA PHE A 69 4.77 -12.88 14.07
C PHE A 69 5.21 -14.29 13.67
N ARG A 70 5.48 -14.49 12.38
CA ARG A 70 5.93 -15.78 11.86
C ARG A 70 7.33 -16.15 12.34
N SER A 71 8.23 -15.16 12.47
CA SER A 71 9.60 -15.44 12.90
C SER A 71 9.70 -15.86 14.35
N LYS A 72 8.68 -15.64 15.15
CA LYS A 72 8.62 -16.08 16.54
C LYS A 72 8.14 -17.52 16.70
N GLU A 73 7.73 -18.13 15.62
CA GLU A 73 7.38 -19.53 15.62
C GLU A 73 8.66 -20.39 15.67
#